data_70da2259a1b1d63a8775c9ed4c92af18
#
_entry.id   70da2259a1b1d63a8775c9ed4c92af18
#
_cell.length_a   1.000
_cell.length_b   1.000
_cell.length_c   1.000
_cell.angle_alpha   90.00
_cell.angle_beta   90.00
_cell.angle_gamma   90.00
#
_symmetry.space_group_name_H-M   'P 1'
#
loop_
_entity.id
_entity.type
_entity.pdbx_description
1 polymer ?
#
loop_
_entity_poly.entity_id
_entity_poly.type
_entity_poly.pdbx_seq_one_letter_code
_entity_poly.pdbx_strand_id
1 'polypeptide(L)'
;MKFVPNDPPRVFRVGPRADIELKDCAHIELAADEQVTFTTAAGGEYDVTRKEWGFYATPSVNGRLPGFGLRAALVKSGDGKRFVLLVEQRCRPAFDEYLAENKLAVVLWLDDDRVLDAIERTAGREQ
;
A
#
# COMPACT_ATOMS: atom_id res chain seq x y z
N MET A 1 -8.62 18.52 11.03
CA MET A 1 -8.75 17.04 10.95
C MET A 1 -9.97 16.58 11.72
N LYS A 2 -10.74 15.70 11.11
CA LYS A 2 -11.82 15.01 11.82
C LYS A 2 -11.45 13.55 11.96
N PHE A 3 -11.39 13.07 13.18
CA PHE A 3 -11.16 11.67 13.50
C PHE A 3 -12.45 11.09 14.06
N VAL A 4 -13.03 10.11 13.37
CA VAL A 4 -14.27 9.46 13.79
C VAL A 4 -13.99 7.98 14.03
N PRO A 5 -13.84 7.55 15.28
CA PRO A 5 -13.67 6.14 15.56
C PRO A 5 -14.95 5.36 15.27
N ASN A 6 -14.78 4.15 14.76
CA ASN A 6 -15.87 3.17 14.66
C ASN A 6 -15.86 2.34 15.93
N ASP A 7 -16.82 2.58 16.82
CA ASP A 7 -16.91 1.86 18.09
C ASP A 7 -18.31 1.26 18.27
N PRO A 8 -18.46 -0.07 18.12
CA PRO A 8 -17.40 -1.03 17.80
C PRO A 8 -16.89 -0.89 16.35
N PRO A 9 -15.66 -1.40 16.05
CA PRO A 9 -15.15 -1.40 14.67
C PRO A 9 -16.11 -2.13 13.73
N ARG A 10 -16.19 -1.65 12.48
CA ARG A 10 -16.93 -2.37 11.44
C ARG A 10 -16.11 -3.59 11.03
N VAL A 11 -16.78 -4.72 10.89
CA VAL A 11 -16.13 -5.99 10.56
C VAL A 11 -16.51 -6.42 9.15
N PHE A 12 -15.49 -6.75 8.35
CA PHE A 12 -15.67 -7.29 6.99
C PHE A 12 -14.96 -8.62 6.88
N ARG A 13 -15.56 -9.53 6.14
CA ARG A 13 -14.89 -10.76 5.75
C ARG A 13 -14.51 -10.68 4.30
N VAL A 14 -13.24 -10.91 4.02
CA VAL A 14 -12.65 -10.77 2.69
C VAL A 14 -11.78 -11.96 2.36
N GLY A 15 -11.26 -12.00 1.13
CA GLY A 15 -10.45 -13.10 0.63
C GLY A 15 -11.29 -14.13 -0.11
N PRO A 16 -10.65 -15.05 -0.87
CA PRO A 16 -11.36 -16.05 -1.68
C PRO A 16 -12.31 -16.95 -0.89
N ARG A 17 -12.02 -17.19 0.40
CA ARG A 17 -12.82 -18.03 1.28
C ARG A 17 -13.61 -17.24 2.31
N ALA A 18 -13.59 -15.91 2.24
CA ALA A 18 -14.22 -15.00 3.19
C ALA A 18 -13.82 -15.31 4.66
N ASP A 19 -12.57 -15.75 4.86
CA ASP A 19 -12.05 -16.15 6.17
C ASP A 19 -11.10 -15.11 6.79
N ILE A 20 -10.80 -14.04 6.06
CA ILE A 20 -9.99 -12.92 6.58
C ILE A 20 -10.94 -11.89 7.15
N GLU A 21 -10.85 -11.65 8.45
CA GLU A 21 -11.65 -10.65 9.14
C GLU A 21 -10.89 -9.33 9.24
N LEU A 22 -11.45 -8.27 8.67
CA LEU A 22 -10.91 -6.92 8.77
C LEU A 22 -11.78 -6.10 9.72
N LYS A 23 -11.12 -5.32 10.57
CA LYS A 23 -11.76 -4.38 11.48
C LYS A 23 -11.50 -2.96 11.01
N ASP A 24 -12.55 -2.29 10.54
CA ASP A 24 -12.45 -0.89 10.14
C ASP A 24 -12.63 -0.02 11.38
N CYS A 25 -11.52 0.50 11.90
CA CYS A 25 -11.48 1.11 13.23
C CYS A 25 -11.85 2.59 13.23
N ALA A 26 -11.68 3.30 12.11
CA ALA A 26 -11.90 4.74 12.11
C ALA A 26 -12.00 5.30 10.69
N HIS A 27 -12.61 6.49 10.61
CA HIS A 27 -12.59 7.34 9.44
C HIS A 27 -11.85 8.63 9.79
N ILE A 28 -10.96 9.06 8.91
CA ILE A 28 -10.16 10.27 9.12
C ILE A 28 -10.36 11.19 7.92
N GLU A 29 -10.84 12.41 8.18
CA GLU A 29 -10.96 13.45 7.17
C GLU A 29 -9.89 14.50 7.41
N LEU A 30 -9.04 14.75 6.43
CA LEU A 30 -7.94 15.69 6.52
C LEU A 30 -8.25 16.95 5.71
N ALA A 31 -7.91 18.10 6.25
CA ALA A 31 -7.85 19.34 5.50
C ALA A 31 -6.57 19.37 4.66
N ALA A 32 -6.50 20.30 3.70
CA ALA A 32 -5.31 20.44 2.86
C ALA A 32 -4.05 20.61 3.72
N ASP A 33 -3.01 19.88 3.35
CA ASP A 33 -1.69 19.86 3.98
C ASP A 33 -1.66 19.30 5.41
N GLU A 34 -2.72 18.63 5.83
CA GLU A 34 -2.69 17.78 7.02
C GLU A 34 -2.24 16.38 6.66
N GLN A 35 -1.50 15.74 7.56
CA GLN A 35 -0.86 14.45 7.35
C GLN A 35 -1.17 13.48 8.48
N VAL A 36 -1.27 12.19 8.13
CA VAL A 36 -1.33 11.08 9.08
C VAL A 36 -0.18 10.13 8.75
N THR A 37 0.51 9.66 9.78
CA THR A 37 1.57 8.67 9.65
C THR A 37 1.09 7.32 10.17
N PHE A 38 1.24 6.29 9.34
CA PHE A 38 1.00 4.91 9.73
C PHE A 38 2.33 4.27 10.12
N THR A 39 2.34 3.55 11.23
CA THR A 39 3.57 2.94 11.73
C THR A 39 3.38 1.45 11.96
N THR A 40 4.49 0.71 11.85
CA THR A 40 4.54 -0.69 12.26
C THR A 40 5.37 -0.80 13.52
N ALA A 41 5.18 -1.90 14.27
CA ALA A 41 5.93 -2.15 15.50
C ALA A 41 7.45 -2.22 15.27
N ALA A 42 7.86 -2.59 14.05
CA ALA A 42 9.27 -2.71 13.69
C ALA A 42 9.91 -1.40 13.21
N GLY A 43 9.17 -0.29 13.25
CA GLY A 43 9.68 1.02 12.87
C GLY A 43 9.41 1.44 11.43
N GLY A 44 8.57 0.70 10.70
CA GLY A 44 8.12 1.14 9.39
C GLY A 44 7.24 2.38 9.50
N GLU A 45 7.35 3.29 8.55
CA GLU A 45 6.52 4.50 8.49
C GLU A 45 6.01 4.73 7.08
N TYR A 46 4.73 5.12 6.99
CA TYR A 46 4.11 5.52 5.74
C TYR A 46 3.18 6.69 6.01
N ASP A 47 3.42 7.79 5.29
CA ASP A 47 2.73 9.05 5.51
C ASP A 47 1.72 9.31 4.40
N VAL A 48 0.54 9.78 4.75
CA VAL A 48 -0.45 10.20 3.77
C VAL A 48 -0.85 11.63 4.09
N THR A 49 -0.63 12.52 3.13
CA THR A 49 -0.93 13.95 3.24
C THR A 49 -2.08 14.30 2.32
N ARG A 50 -3.08 15.01 2.85
CA ARG A 50 -4.18 15.53 2.04
C ARG A 50 -3.71 16.76 1.25
N LYS A 51 -3.96 16.75 -0.07
CA LYS A 51 -3.74 17.89 -0.94
C LYS A 51 -5.08 18.29 -1.55
N GLU A 52 -5.18 19.50 -2.06
CA GLU A 52 -6.41 19.96 -2.72
C GLU A 52 -6.82 19.05 -3.88
N TRP A 53 -5.84 18.46 -4.56
CA TRP A 53 -6.05 17.59 -5.71
C TRP A 53 -6.17 16.11 -5.35
N GLY A 54 -5.97 15.71 -4.09
CA GLY A 54 -5.99 14.30 -3.70
C GLY A 54 -5.13 14.01 -2.49
N PHE A 55 -4.37 12.92 -2.57
CA PHE A 55 -3.47 12.50 -1.50
C PHE A 55 -2.05 12.35 -2.02
N TYR A 56 -1.11 12.76 -1.20
CA TYR A 56 0.31 12.58 -1.46
C TYR A 56 0.84 11.57 -0.45
N ALA A 57 1.36 10.45 -0.96
CA ALA A 57 1.89 9.37 -0.13
C ALA A 57 3.42 9.41 -0.15
N THR A 58 4.03 9.30 1.01
CA THR A 58 5.47 9.36 1.20
C THR A 58 5.87 8.43 2.37
N PRO A 59 7.11 7.96 2.54
CA PRO A 59 8.32 8.32 1.80
C PRO A 59 8.35 7.80 0.36
N SER A 60 9.35 8.29 -0.42
CA SER A 60 9.55 7.86 -1.80
C SER A 60 9.72 6.34 -1.87
N VAL A 61 9.10 5.71 -2.87
CA VAL A 61 9.07 4.24 -2.98
C VAL A 61 10.45 3.65 -3.25
N ASN A 62 11.33 4.40 -3.90
CA ASN A 62 12.70 3.95 -4.25
C ASN A 62 13.78 4.63 -3.40
N GLY A 63 13.40 5.41 -2.40
CA GLY A 63 14.33 6.15 -1.54
C GLY A 63 14.15 5.78 -0.08
N ARG A 64 13.43 6.59 0.68
CA ARG A 64 13.33 6.43 2.14
C ARG A 64 12.45 5.27 2.57
N LEU A 65 11.45 4.86 1.77
CA LEU A 65 10.56 3.78 2.15
C LEU A 65 11.31 2.46 2.41
N PRO A 66 12.22 2.01 1.52
CA PRO A 66 13.04 0.84 1.82
C PRO A 66 13.90 0.99 3.07
N GLY A 67 14.35 2.21 3.37
CA GLY A 67 15.10 2.50 4.59
C GLY A 67 14.31 2.28 5.87
N PHE A 68 12.98 2.40 5.81
CA PHE A 68 12.09 2.04 6.91
C PHE A 68 11.70 0.57 6.92
N GLY A 69 12.29 -0.24 6.06
CA GLY A 69 12.01 -1.67 5.97
C GLY A 69 10.77 -2.03 5.17
N LEU A 70 10.22 -1.10 4.40
CA LEU A 70 9.01 -1.31 3.61
C LEU A 70 9.31 -1.23 2.12
N ARG A 71 8.67 -2.08 1.34
CA ARG A 71 8.71 -2.03 -0.12
C ARG A 71 7.29 -1.97 -0.66
N ALA A 72 7.08 -1.17 -1.68
CA ALA A 72 5.79 -1.08 -2.35
C ALA A 72 5.75 -2.00 -3.57
N ALA A 73 4.72 -2.82 -3.67
CA ALA A 73 4.50 -3.72 -4.78
C ALA A 73 3.18 -3.39 -5.47
N LEU A 74 3.18 -3.39 -6.80
CA LEU A 74 1.96 -3.42 -7.58
C LEU A 74 1.62 -4.89 -7.81
N VAL A 75 0.45 -5.33 -7.34
CA VAL A 75 -0.01 -6.70 -7.47
C VAL A 75 -1.29 -6.78 -8.28
N LYS A 76 -1.52 -7.95 -8.86
CA LYS A 76 -2.71 -8.20 -9.67
C LYS A 76 -3.39 -9.47 -9.19
N SER A 77 -4.71 -9.43 -9.04
CA SER A 77 -5.52 -10.59 -8.70
C SER A 77 -5.87 -11.40 -9.94
N GLY A 78 -6.37 -12.63 -9.73
CA GLY A 78 -6.77 -13.52 -10.82
C GLY A 78 -7.90 -12.95 -11.68
N ASP A 79 -8.72 -12.07 -11.12
CA ASP A 79 -9.82 -11.40 -11.85
C ASP A 79 -9.41 -10.06 -12.48
N GLY A 80 -8.10 -9.74 -12.45
CA GLY A 80 -7.57 -8.56 -13.13
C GLY A 80 -7.53 -7.28 -12.33
N LYS A 81 -7.90 -7.29 -11.06
CA LYS A 81 -7.83 -6.11 -10.19
C LYS A 81 -6.40 -5.87 -9.73
N ARG A 82 -6.02 -4.61 -9.62
CA ARG A 82 -4.67 -4.22 -9.22
C ARG A 82 -4.68 -3.44 -7.91
N PHE A 83 -3.69 -3.72 -7.07
CA PHE A 83 -3.56 -3.11 -5.75
C PHE A 83 -2.11 -2.73 -5.50
N VAL A 84 -1.91 -1.71 -4.66
CA VAL A 84 -0.59 -1.37 -4.14
C VAL A 84 -0.50 -1.91 -2.72
N LEU A 85 0.50 -2.76 -2.48
CA LEU A 85 0.75 -3.33 -1.17
C LEU A 85 2.09 -2.85 -0.63
N LEU A 86 2.11 -2.50 0.65
CA LEU A 86 3.34 -2.15 1.36
C LEU A 86 3.78 -3.38 2.15
N VAL A 87 4.99 -3.85 1.89
CA VAL A 87 5.47 -5.12 2.42
C VAL A 87 6.65 -4.87 3.34
N GLU A 88 6.56 -5.36 4.59
CA GLU A 88 7.72 -5.37 5.47
C GLU A 88 8.72 -6.40 4.94
N GLN A 89 9.94 -5.95 4.64
CA GLN A 89 10.98 -6.80 4.02
C GLN A 89 11.28 -8.04 4.88
N ARG A 90 11.27 -7.89 6.19
CA ARG A 90 11.49 -8.99 7.13
C ARG A 90 10.37 -10.02 7.13
N CYS A 91 9.20 -9.69 6.58
CA CYS A 91 8.02 -10.55 6.54
C CYS A 91 7.79 -11.14 5.14
N ARG A 92 8.83 -11.17 4.29
CA ARG A 92 8.72 -11.65 2.92
C ARG A 92 8.12 -13.06 2.82
N PRO A 93 8.50 -14.04 3.67
CA PRO A 93 7.88 -15.37 3.61
C PRO A 93 6.38 -15.33 3.84
N ALA A 94 5.89 -14.55 4.80
CA ALA A 94 4.46 -14.40 5.06
C ALA A 94 3.74 -13.72 3.88
N PHE A 95 4.40 -12.76 3.25
CA PHE A 95 3.86 -12.11 2.06
C PHE A 95 3.72 -13.07 0.89
N ASP A 96 4.75 -13.89 0.64
CA ASP A 96 4.72 -14.89 -0.43
C ASP A 96 3.59 -15.90 -0.21
N GLU A 97 3.37 -16.31 1.03
CA GLU A 97 2.26 -17.18 1.42
C GLU A 97 0.91 -16.53 1.16
N TYR A 98 0.78 -15.26 1.54
CA TYR A 98 -0.43 -14.47 1.29
C TYR A 98 -0.74 -14.36 -0.20
N LEU A 99 0.27 -14.10 -1.05
CA LEU A 99 0.10 -14.08 -2.50
C LEU A 99 -0.45 -15.40 -3.03
N ALA A 100 0.15 -16.51 -2.58
CA ALA A 100 -0.27 -17.83 -3.03
C ALA A 100 -1.71 -18.16 -2.62
N GLU A 101 -2.06 -17.89 -1.36
CA GLU A 101 -3.39 -18.17 -0.83
C GLU A 101 -4.49 -17.33 -1.49
N ASN A 102 -4.17 -16.09 -1.84
CA ASN A 102 -5.14 -15.15 -2.41
C ASN A 102 -5.05 -15.05 -3.93
N LYS A 103 -4.22 -15.88 -4.56
CA LYS A 103 -4.04 -15.93 -6.02
C LYS A 103 -3.65 -14.55 -6.58
N LEU A 104 -2.72 -13.91 -5.90
CA LEU A 104 -2.16 -12.62 -6.30
C LEU A 104 -0.78 -12.83 -6.92
N ALA A 105 -0.42 -11.98 -7.86
CA ALA A 105 0.91 -11.97 -8.47
C ALA A 105 1.50 -10.56 -8.41
N VAL A 106 2.78 -10.46 -8.10
CA VAL A 106 3.50 -9.19 -8.17
C VAL A 106 3.70 -8.84 -9.65
N VAL A 107 3.18 -7.69 -10.07
CA VAL A 107 3.42 -7.14 -11.41
C VAL A 107 4.81 -6.51 -11.45
N LEU A 108 5.11 -5.66 -10.47
CA LEU A 108 6.43 -5.06 -10.31
C LEU A 108 6.59 -4.53 -8.89
N TRP A 109 7.85 -4.39 -8.48
CA TRP A 109 8.20 -3.66 -7.27
C TRP A 109 8.48 -2.21 -7.63
N LEU A 110 7.87 -1.28 -6.90
CA LEU A 110 7.94 0.16 -7.23
C LEU A 110 9.29 0.80 -6.85
N ASP A 111 10.20 0.03 -6.27
CA ASP A 111 11.58 0.44 -6.04
C ASP A 111 12.57 -0.17 -7.05
N ASP A 112 12.07 -0.88 -8.04
CA ASP A 112 12.91 -1.46 -9.10
C ASP A 112 13.11 -0.42 -10.20
N ASP A 113 14.15 0.40 -10.04
CA ASP A 113 14.45 1.50 -10.95
C ASP A 113 14.73 1.03 -12.38
N ARG A 114 15.28 -0.16 -12.55
CA ARG A 114 15.56 -0.70 -13.90
C ARG A 114 14.28 -0.92 -14.69
N VAL A 115 13.28 -1.52 -14.04
CA VAL A 115 11.97 -1.75 -14.66
C VAL A 115 11.25 -0.43 -14.89
N LEU A 116 11.24 0.45 -13.89
CA LEU A 116 10.55 1.73 -13.98
C LEU A 116 11.16 2.65 -15.03
N ASP A 117 12.49 2.70 -15.12
CA ASP A 117 13.18 3.47 -16.16
C ASP A 117 12.82 2.95 -17.56
N ALA A 118 12.72 1.63 -17.72
CA ALA A 118 12.31 1.04 -18.99
C ALA A 118 10.86 1.40 -19.37
N ILE A 119 9.96 1.38 -18.38
CA ILE A 119 8.57 1.78 -18.56
C ILE A 119 8.48 3.26 -18.96
N GLU A 120 9.24 4.13 -18.28
CA GLU A 120 9.26 5.56 -18.57
C GLU A 120 9.69 5.84 -20.01
N ARG A 121 10.73 5.15 -20.47
CA ARG A 121 11.20 5.32 -21.85
C ARG A 121 10.12 4.94 -22.88
N THR A 122 9.34 3.91 -22.57
CA THR A 122 8.26 3.44 -23.45
C THR A 122 7.03 4.34 -23.34
N ALA A 123 6.54 4.60 -22.14
CA ALA A 123 5.33 5.38 -21.90
C ALA A 123 5.52 6.86 -22.23
N GLY A 124 6.70 7.42 -21.98
CA GLY A 124 6.99 8.81 -22.26
C GLY A 124 6.90 9.19 -23.74
N ARG A 125 7.03 8.22 -24.63
CA ARG A 125 6.91 8.43 -26.07
C ARG A 125 5.46 8.58 -26.54
N GLU A 126 4.52 8.15 -25.71
CA GLU A 126 3.10 8.11 -26.05
C GLU A 126 2.32 9.28 -25.45
N GLN A 127 2.95 10.07 -24.61
CA GLN A 127 2.31 11.21 -23.94
C GLN A 127 2.53 12.51 -24.69
#